data_3b11caa452cffed23f509eb64b52b922
#
_entry.id   3b11caa452cffed23f509eb64b52b922
#
_cell.length_a   1.000
_cell.length_b   1.000
_cell.length_c   1.000
_cell.angle_alpha   90.00
_cell.angle_beta   90.00
_cell.angle_gamma   90.00
#
_symmetry.space_group_name_H-M   'P 1'
#
loop_
_entity.id
_entity.type
_entity.pdbx_description
1 polymer ?
#
loop_
_entity_poly.entity_id
_entity_poly.type
_entity_poly.pdbx_seq_one_letter_code
_entity_poly.pdbx_strand_id
1 'polypeptide(L)'
;FAVVYLAYSMVWELGIYASGFAMDGVVELLLAQFGAVLALFATYFSLKKVRTLPSSGLGFTIRGRGKDVIGGILVATLLYSFGFGISCFAGWIQVESFQWPWKSILTTWLLFFLVAVYEETLLRGIVLGKLLDSGMSKLVALVLSSLLFSVLHLLNPHFSCLPFANLFLAGVMLGASYVYTRNLWFPISLHWFWNWLQGPVLGYGVSGIKIDEPALTIRFSGPEMLSGSSFGFEGTLLCTILMIIVTGVIIGRCRQIYR
;
A
#
# COMPACT_ATOMS: atom_id res chain seq x y z
N PHE A 1 -19.18 -8.29 -7.75
CA PHE A 1 -18.55 -7.47 -6.70
C PHE A 1 -18.46 -6.00 -7.12
N ALA A 2 -17.81 -5.68 -8.27
CA ALA A 2 -17.57 -4.30 -8.71
C ALA A 2 -18.86 -3.45 -8.79
N VAL A 3 -19.93 -3.97 -9.38
CA VAL A 3 -21.21 -3.24 -9.50
C VAL A 3 -21.79 -2.85 -8.13
N VAL A 4 -21.78 -3.77 -7.17
CA VAL A 4 -22.30 -3.51 -5.82
C VAL A 4 -21.39 -2.53 -5.08
N TYR A 5 -20.08 -2.66 -5.24
CA TYR A 5 -19.11 -1.72 -4.69
C TYR A 5 -19.33 -0.30 -5.23
N LEU A 6 -19.43 -0.14 -6.55
CA LEU A 6 -19.69 1.15 -7.17
C LEU A 6 -21.01 1.80 -6.68
N ALA A 7 -22.06 0.98 -6.49
CA ALA A 7 -23.32 1.50 -5.95
C ALA A 7 -23.15 2.07 -4.54
N TYR A 8 -22.43 1.38 -3.64
CA TYR A 8 -22.17 1.90 -2.29
C TYR A 8 -21.24 3.13 -2.31
N SER A 9 -20.22 3.14 -3.18
CA SER A 9 -19.33 4.30 -3.32
C SER A 9 -20.10 5.53 -3.81
N MET A 10 -20.98 5.39 -4.81
CA MET A 10 -21.83 6.48 -5.30
C MET A 10 -22.75 7.04 -4.21
N VAL A 11 -23.33 6.18 -3.37
CA VAL A 11 -24.18 6.65 -2.25
C VAL A 11 -23.38 7.49 -1.27
N TRP A 12 -22.13 7.09 -0.99
CA TRP A 12 -21.24 7.86 -0.12
C TRP A 12 -20.89 9.23 -0.73
N GLU A 13 -20.45 9.27 -1.98
CA GLU A 13 -20.09 10.50 -2.71
C GLU A 13 -21.28 11.48 -2.79
N LEU A 14 -22.48 10.96 -3.12
CA LEU A 14 -23.70 11.76 -3.12
C LEU A 14 -24.04 12.30 -1.74
N GLY A 15 -23.81 11.51 -0.68
CA GLY A 15 -24.01 11.95 0.71
C GLY A 15 -23.10 13.10 1.10
N ILE A 16 -21.82 13.03 0.73
CA ILE A 16 -20.85 14.13 0.95
C ILE A 16 -21.27 15.36 0.17
N TYR A 17 -21.57 15.22 -1.12
CA TYR A 17 -22.02 16.34 -1.96
C TYR A 17 -23.27 17.01 -1.41
N ALA A 18 -24.27 16.24 -0.99
CA ALA A 18 -25.52 16.76 -0.43
C ALA A 18 -25.34 17.45 0.94
N SER A 19 -24.27 17.12 1.69
CA SER A 19 -23.98 17.75 2.98
C SER A 19 -23.52 19.22 2.84
N GLY A 20 -23.11 19.63 1.64
CA GLY A 20 -22.55 20.97 1.39
C GLY A 20 -21.21 21.23 2.08
N PHE A 21 -20.54 20.20 2.59
CA PHE A 21 -19.24 20.33 3.23
C PHE A 21 -18.19 20.68 2.16
N ALA A 22 -17.70 21.90 2.16
CA ALA A 22 -16.53 22.29 1.41
C ALA A 22 -15.30 21.74 2.17
N MET A 23 -14.61 20.80 1.56
CA MET A 23 -13.41 20.17 2.15
C MET A 23 -12.23 20.39 1.23
N ASP A 24 -11.09 20.73 1.83
CA ASP A 24 -9.85 20.96 1.08
C ASP A 24 -8.80 19.91 1.44
N GLY A 25 -8.02 19.48 0.42
CA GLY A 25 -6.78 18.75 0.59
C GLY A 25 -6.91 17.38 1.26
N VAL A 26 -6.05 17.11 2.27
CA VAL A 26 -5.89 15.79 2.91
C VAL A 26 -7.17 15.31 3.61
N VAL A 27 -8.02 16.22 4.12
CA VAL A 27 -9.27 15.84 4.81
C VAL A 27 -10.28 15.27 3.80
N GLU A 28 -10.37 15.85 2.62
CA GLU A 28 -11.21 15.33 1.54
C GLU A 28 -10.77 13.92 1.14
N LEU A 29 -9.48 13.72 0.92
CA LEU A 29 -8.89 12.39 0.63
C LEU A 29 -9.17 11.39 1.75
N LEU A 30 -9.07 11.81 3.00
CA LEU A 30 -9.35 10.95 4.16
C LEU A 30 -10.81 10.48 4.18
N LEU A 31 -11.75 11.37 3.91
CA LEU A 31 -13.18 11.04 3.90
C LEU A 31 -13.54 10.20 2.68
N ALA A 32 -12.99 10.49 1.51
CA ALA A 32 -13.16 9.67 0.32
C ALA A 32 -12.63 8.24 0.58
N GLN A 33 -11.45 8.11 1.16
CA GLN A 33 -10.87 6.82 1.49
C GLN A 33 -11.65 6.06 2.57
N PHE A 34 -12.17 6.77 3.57
CA PHE A 34 -13.07 6.17 4.57
C PHE A 34 -14.34 5.61 3.93
N GLY A 35 -14.96 6.36 3.02
CA GLY A 35 -16.11 5.90 2.24
C GLY A 35 -15.80 4.68 1.38
N ALA A 36 -14.63 4.65 0.74
CA ALA A 36 -14.19 3.50 -0.04
C ALA A 36 -14.05 2.24 0.82
N VAL A 37 -13.50 2.37 2.03
CA VAL A 37 -13.41 1.27 3.01
C VAL A 37 -14.80 0.81 3.43
N LEU A 38 -15.71 1.72 3.75
CA LEU A 38 -17.09 1.38 4.11
C LEU A 38 -17.81 0.66 2.96
N ALA A 39 -17.70 1.18 1.72
CA ALA A 39 -18.29 0.57 0.53
C ALA A 39 -17.74 -0.84 0.29
N LEU A 40 -16.44 -1.05 0.50
CA LEU A 40 -15.80 -2.36 0.37
C LEU A 40 -16.38 -3.37 1.37
N PHE A 41 -16.47 -3.02 2.65
CA PHE A 41 -17.02 -3.90 3.67
C PHE A 41 -18.53 -4.11 3.49
N ALA A 42 -19.29 -3.08 3.14
CA ALA A 42 -20.71 -3.21 2.83
C ALA A 42 -20.94 -4.20 1.68
N THR A 43 -20.13 -4.08 0.61
CA THR A 43 -20.16 -5.03 -0.52
C THR A 43 -19.82 -6.45 -0.06
N TYR A 44 -18.77 -6.61 0.74
CA TYR A 44 -18.39 -7.92 1.26
C TYR A 44 -19.52 -8.57 2.06
N PHE A 45 -20.11 -7.84 3.01
CA PHE A 45 -21.20 -8.39 3.83
C PHE A 45 -22.47 -8.68 3.03
N SER A 46 -22.81 -7.83 2.05
CA SER A 46 -23.96 -8.05 1.16
C SER A 46 -23.80 -9.30 0.31
N LEU A 47 -22.58 -9.57 -0.17
CA LEU A 47 -22.30 -10.70 -1.06
C LEU A 47 -21.81 -11.97 -0.34
N LYS A 48 -21.61 -11.92 0.97
CA LYS A 48 -21.11 -13.07 1.75
C LYS A 48 -21.95 -14.34 1.58
N LYS A 49 -23.26 -14.20 1.39
CA LYS A 49 -24.19 -15.33 1.18
C LYS A 49 -24.13 -15.92 -0.24
N VAL A 50 -23.55 -15.21 -1.21
CA VAL A 50 -23.62 -15.58 -2.64
C VAL A 50 -22.45 -16.47 -3.08
N ARG A 51 -21.59 -16.95 -2.17
CA ARG A 51 -20.41 -17.80 -2.44
C ARG A 51 -19.41 -17.23 -3.47
N THR A 52 -19.47 -15.93 -3.76
CA THR A 52 -18.55 -15.25 -4.69
C THR A 52 -17.27 -14.78 -4.01
N LEU A 53 -17.19 -14.88 -2.68
CA LEU A 53 -16.10 -14.40 -1.85
C LEU A 53 -15.22 -15.56 -1.33
N PRO A 54 -13.99 -15.29 -0.85
CA PRO A 54 -13.12 -16.32 -0.31
C PRO A 54 -13.78 -17.09 0.84
N SER A 55 -13.67 -18.42 0.81
CA SER A 55 -14.24 -19.30 1.84
C SER A 55 -13.51 -19.17 3.18
N SER A 56 -12.22 -18.83 3.15
CA SER A 56 -11.37 -18.61 4.32
C SER A 56 -11.61 -17.25 5.03
N GLY A 57 -12.51 -16.42 4.50
CA GLY A 57 -12.72 -15.03 4.94
C GLY A 57 -11.63 -14.09 4.45
N LEU A 58 -11.67 -12.82 4.93
CA LEU A 58 -10.77 -11.76 4.45
C LEU A 58 -9.37 -11.77 5.10
N GLY A 59 -9.19 -12.48 6.22
CA GLY A 59 -7.89 -12.56 6.89
C GLY A 59 -7.65 -11.51 7.98
N PHE A 60 -8.70 -10.94 8.59
CA PHE A 60 -8.60 -9.93 9.67
C PHE A 60 -8.43 -10.51 11.09
N THR A 61 -8.21 -11.80 11.25
CA THR A 61 -7.98 -12.38 12.58
C THR A 61 -6.75 -11.75 13.24
N ILE A 62 -6.95 -10.99 14.33
CA ILE A 62 -5.87 -10.28 15.05
C ILE A 62 -5.26 -11.10 16.17
N ARG A 63 -6.00 -12.08 16.71
CA ARG A 63 -5.54 -12.89 17.85
C ARG A 63 -4.25 -13.64 17.51
N GLY A 64 -3.19 -13.40 18.29
CA GLY A 64 -1.87 -13.98 18.07
C GLY A 64 -1.06 -13.38 16.92
N ARG A 65 -1.53 -12.29 16.28
CA ARG A 65 -0.91 -11.65 15.10
C ARG A 65 -0.16 -10.34 15.41
N GLY A 66 0.04 -10.00 16.68
CA GLY A 66 0.81 -8.80 17.03
C GLY A 66 2.23 -8.77 16.44
N LYS A 67 2.87 -9.96 16.35
CA LYS A 67 4.19 -10.08 15.69
C LYS A 67 4.14 -9.77 14.18
N ASP A 68 3.03 -10.04 13.50
CA ASP A 68 2.84 -9.75 12.08
C ASP A 68 2.75 -8.23 11.89
N VAL A 69 1.99 -7.52 12.75
CA VAL A 69 1.89 -6.06 12.71
C VAL A 69 3.26 -5.42 12.94
N ILE A 70 3.96 -5.80 14.01
CA ILE A 70 5.29 -5.28 14.32
C ILE A 70 6.26 -5.62 13.19
N GLY A 71 6.20 -6.83 12.65
CA GLY A 71 7.04 -7.28 11.54
C GLY A 71 6.88 -6.42 10.28
N GLY A 72 5.64 -6.10 9.90
CA GLY A 72 5.38 -5.23 8.76
C GLY A 72 5.93 -3.81 8.96
N ILE A 73 5.69 -3.23 10.15
CA ILE A 73 6.24 -1.90 10.52
C ILE A 73 7.76 -1.90 10.46
N LEU A 74 8.43 -2.90 11.06
CA LEU A 74 9.87 -3.01 11.07
C LEU A 74 10.45 -3.16 9.67
N VAL A 75 9.84 -3.97 8.81
CA VAL A 75 10.30 -4.17 7.42
C VAL A 75 10.21 -2.84 6.66
N ALA A 76 9.10 -2.10 6.72
CA ALA A 76 8.95 -0.80 6.09
C ALA A 76 10.01 0.19 6.62
N THR A 77 10.15 0.28 7.94
CA THR A 77 11.09 1.21 8.59
C THR A 77 12.53 0.92 8.20
N LEU A 78 12.96 -0.34 8.23
CA LEU A 78 14.32 -0.72 7.83
C LEU A 78 14.56 -0.43 6.35
N LEU A 79 13.61 -0.79 5.48
CA LEU A 79 13.74 -0.58 4.04
C LEU A 79 13.91 0.92 3.72
N TYR A 80 13.07 1.78 4.30
CA TYR A 80 13.20 3.23 4.11
C TYR A 80 14.43 3.82 4.79
N SER A 81 14.81 3.34 5.97
CA SER A 81 16.04 3.81 6.62
C SER A 81 17.28 3.54 5.76
N PHE A 82 17.38 2.31 5.21
CA PHE A 82 18.48 1.96 4.31
C PHE A 82 18.39 2.70 2.97
N GLY A 83 17.21 2.69 2.33
CA GLY A 83 17.02 3.32 1.04
C GLY A 83 17.27 4.83 1.07
N PHE A 84 16.70 5.53 2.06
CA PHE A 84 16.90 6.96 2.25
C PHE A 84 18.36 7.28 2.62
N GLY A 85 18.95 6.52 3.55
CA GLY A 85 20.34 6.71 3.95
C GLY A 85 21.32 6.54 2.79
N ILE A 86 21.15 5.51 1.95
CA ILE A 86 21.96 5.30 0.74
C ILE A 86 21.75 6.44 -0.25
N SER A 87 20.50 6.89 -0.47
CA SER A 87 20.19 7.98 -1.39
C SER A 87 20.81 9.32 -0.96
N CYS A 88 20.82 9.61 0.35
CA CYS A 88 21.54 10.76 0.90
C CYS A 88 23.04 10.63 0.75
N PHE A 89 23.62 9.48 1.14
CA PHE A 89 25.06 9.24 1.07
C PHE A 89 25.60 9.32 -0.35
N ALA A 90 24.84 8.79 -1.33
CA ALA A 90 25.16 8.85 -2.74
C ALA A 90 24.94 10.23 -3.38
N GLY A 91 24.37 11.19 -2.65
CA GLY A 91 24.07 12.53 -3.14
C GLY A 91 22.90 12.60 -4.14
N TRP A 92 22.09 11.55 -4.23
CA TRP A 92 20.91 11.53 -5.12
C TRP A 92 19.77 12.40 -4.58
N ILE A 93 19.72 12.56 -3.27
CA ILE A 93 18.81 13.47 -2.58
C ILE A 93 19.57 14.29 -1.53
N GLN A 94 19.06 15.48 -1.23
CA GLN A 94 19.58 16.36 -0.19
C GLN A 94 18.42 16.81 0.70
N VAL A 95 18.59 16.71 2.02
CA VAL A 95 17.63 17.23 2.98
C VAL A 95 17.85 18.74 3.09
N GLU A 96 16.82 19.53 2.78
CA GLU A 96 16.85 20.99 2.83
C GLU A 96 16.33 21.54 4.15
N SER A 97 15.26 20.95 4.68
CA SER A 97 14.69 21.38 5.96
C SER A 97 13.98 20.23 6.66
N PHE A 98 13.82 20.40 7.96
CA PHE A 98 12.97 19.54 8.80
C PHE A 98 11.97 20.40 9.54
N GLN A 99 10.71 19.98 9.52
CA GLN A 99 9.63 20.51 10.33
C GLN A 99 8.76 19.36 10.83
N TRP A 100 7.95 19.59 11.85
CA TRP A 100 7.04 18.55 12.31
C TRP A 100 5.60 19.06 12.26
N PRO A 101 4.97 19.05 11.09
CA PRO A 101 3.57 19.49 10.91
C PRO A 101 2.63 18.42 11.47
N TRP A 102 2.46 18.40 12.77
CA TRP A 102 1.78 17.31 13.50
C TRP A 102 0.38 17.00 12.96
N LYS A 103 -0.36 18.01 12.47
CA LYS A 103 -1.68 17.81 11.85
C LYS A 103 -1.58 17.00 10.57
N SER A 104 -0.70 17.39 9.64
CA SER A 104 -0.44 16.67 8.39
C SER A 104 0.06 15.25 8.67
N ILE A 105 1.01 15.10 9.58
CA ILE A 105 1.59 13.81 9.99
C ILE A 105 0.52 12.86 10.53
N LEU A 106 -0.38 13.34 11.41
CA LEU A 106 -1.43 12.53 12.00
C LEU A 106 -2.55 12.21 11.00
N THR A 107 -2.97 13.20 10.22
CA THR A 107 -4.03 13.01 9.22
C THR A 107 -3.59 12.04 8.12
N THR A 108 -2.36 12.18 7.60
CA THR A 108 -1.80 11.27 6.61
C THR A 108 -1.50 9.88 7.18
N TRP A 109 -1.17 9.77 8.46
CA TRP A 109 -1.01 8.48 9.14
C TRP A 109 -2.32 7.69 9.10
N LEU A 110 -3.44 8.35 9.41
CA LEU A 110 -4.76 7.73 9.33
C LEU A 110 -5.19 7.47 7.88
N LEU A 111 -4.94 8.42 6.97
CA LEU A 111 -5.22 8.25 5.54
C LEU A 111 -4.54 6.99 4.99
N PHE A 112 -3.23 6.85 5.17
CA PHE A 112 -2.49 5.70 4.65
C PHE A 112 -2.81 4.39 5.35
N PHE A 113 -3.27 4.43 6.61
CA PHE A 113 -3.86 3.25 7.24
C PHE A 113 -5.11 2.79 6.49
N LEU A 114 -6.03 3.71 6.17
CA LEU A 114 -7.26 3.38 5.42
C LEU A 114 -6.94 2.92 3.98
N VAL A 115 -5.98 3.55 3.32
CA VAL A 115 -5.49 3.11 1.99
C VAL A 115 -4.99 1.67 2.07
N ALA A 116 -4.12 1.36 3.03
CA ALA A 116 -3.60 0.02 3.19
C ALA A 116 -4.70 -1.00 3.53
N VAL A 117 -5.64 -0.66 4.42
CA VAL A 117 -6.80 -1.52 4.72
C VAL A 117 -7.63 -1.78 3.47
N TYR A 118 -7.92 -0.75 2.69
CA TYR A 118 -8.70 -0.87 1.46
C TYR A 118 -8.01 -1.76 0.43
N GLU A 119 -6.79 -1.42 0.06
CA GLU A 119 -6.07 -2.09 -1.03
C GLU A 119 -5.69 -3.52 -0.67
N GLU A 120 -5.21 -3.78 0.56
CA GLU A 120 -4.87 -5.13 0.98
C GLU A 120 -6.11 -6.01 1.13
N THR A 121 -7.25 -5.45 1.58
CA THR A 121 -8.50 -6.20 1.63
C THR A 121 -8.97 -6.59 0.23
N LEU A 122 -8.92 -5.64 -0.72
CA LEU A 122 -9.34 -5.89 -2.09
C LEU A 122 -8.41 -6.91 -2.78
N LEU A 123 -7.12 -6.63 -2.77
CA LEU A 123 -6.17 -7.37 -3.60
C LEU A 123 -5.68 -8.67 -2.95
N ARG A 124 -5.46 -8.68 -1.62
CA ARG A 124 -5.00 -9.89 -0.91
C ARG A 124 -6.17 -10.65 -0.31
N GLY A 125 -7.03 -9.96 0.41
CA GLY A 125 -8.20 -10.58 1.04
C GLY A 125 -9.16 -11.19 0.02
N ILE A 126 -9.57 -10.43 -1.00
CA ILE A 126 -10.57 -10.87 -1.97
C ILE A 126 -9.93 -11.53 -3.20
N VAL A 127 -9.12 -10.79 -3.98
CA VAL A 127 -8.60 -11.29 -5.26
C VAL A 127 -7.66 -12.48 -5.04
N LEU A 128 -6.55 -12.28 -4.33
CA LEU A 128 -5.57 -13.34 -4.08
C LEU A 128 -6.20 -14.50 -3.28
N GLY A 129 -7.02 -14.19 -2.28
CA GLY A 129 -7.77 -15.17 -1.52
C GLY A 129 -8.64 -16.05 -2.41
N LYS A 130 -9.39 -15.47 -3.35
CA LYS A 130 -10.24 -16.20 -4.28
C LYS A 130 -9.46 -17.04 -5.28
N LEU A 131 -8.37 -16.51 -5.82
CA LEU A 131 -7.48 -17.26 -6.73
C LEU A 131 -6.90 -18.50 -6.03
N LEU A 132 -6.46 -18.36 -4.78
CA LEU A 132 -5.95 -19.48 -4.00
C LEU A 132 -7.05 -20.49 -3.64
N ASP A 133 -8.27 -20.05 -3.35
CA ASP A 133 -9.42 -20.94 -3.08
C ASP A 133 -9.91 -21.69 -4.31
N SER A 134 -9.63 -21.17 -5.52
CA SER A 134 -9.94 -21.90 -6.77
C SER A 134 -8.95 -23.04 -7.08
N GLY A 135 -7.96 -23.29 -6.22
CA GLY A 135 -6.93 -24.31 -6.41
C GLY A 135 -5.74 -23.84 -7.27
N MET A 136 -5.68 -22.56 -7.62
CA MET A 136 -4.56 -22.00 -8.36
C MET A 136 -3.26 -22.11 -7.57
N SER A 137 -2.14 -22.39 -8.24
CA SER A 137 -0.84 -22.46 -7.57
C SER A 137 -0.51 -21.12 -6.90
N LYS A 138 0.17 -21.19 -5.74
CA LYS A 138 0.55 -20.01 -4.97
C LYS A 138 1.29 -18.96 -5.80
N LEU A 139 2.21 -19.42 -6.67
CA LEU A 139 2.99 -18.55 -7.54
C LEU A 139 2.12 -17.82 -8.55
N VAL A 140 1.26 -18.53 -9.28
CA VAL A 140 0.40 -17.95 -10.31
C VAL A 140 -0.59 -16.98 -9.70
N ALA A 141 -1.25 -17.36 -8.60
CA ALA A 141 -2.18 -16.49 -7.88
C ALA A 141 -1.50 -15.18 -7.40
N LEU A 142 -0.27 -15.29 -6.85
CA LEU A 142 0.52 -14.15 -6.41
C LEU A 142 0.87 -13.23 -7.58
N VAL A 143 1.37 -13.79 -8.69
CA VAL A 143 1.73 -13.02 -9.90
C VAL A 143 0.51 -12.28 -10.46
N LEU A 144 -0.64 -12.94 -10.60
CA LEU A 144 -1.85 -12.30 -11.14
C LEU A 144 -2.37 -11.18 -10.23
N SER A 145 -2.39 -11.40 -8.91
CA SER A 145 -2.79 -10.37 -7.96
C SER A 145 -1.83 -9.18 -7.95
N SER A 146 -0.52 -9.43 -8.09
CA SER A 146 0.51 -8.39 -8.14
C SER A 146 0.48 -7.60 -9.45
N LEU A 147 0.22 -8.27 -10.56
CA LEU A 147 0.02 -7.60 -11.84
C LEU A 147 -1.21 -6.68 -11.80
N LEU A 148 -2.31 -7.15 -11.23
CA LEU A 148 -3.50 -6.32 -11.04
C LEU A 148 -3.20 -5.10 -10.15
N PHE A 149 -2.41 -5.28 -9.07
CA PHE A 149 -1.98 -4.17 -8.23
C PHE A 149 -1.26 -3.09 -9.05
N SER A 150 -0.29 -3.46 -9.87
CA SER A 150 0.46 -2.53 -10.72
C SER A 150 -0.43 -1.87 -11.79
N VAL A 151 -1.34 -2.64 -12.41
CA VAL A 151 -2.29 -2.14 -13.43
C VAL A 151 -3.24 -1.09 -12.86
N LEU A 152 -3.71 -1.24 -11.62
CA LEU A 152 -4.58 -0.26 -10.98
C LEU A 152 -3.91 1.10 -10.74
N HIS A 153 -2.57 1.17 -10.81
CA HIS A 153 -1.79 2.40 -10.66
C HIS A 153 -1.40 3.04 -12.01
N LEU A 154 -1.84 2.49 -13.16
CA LEU A 154 -1.47 3.01 -14.50
C LEU A 154 -1.84 4.48 -14.72
N LEU A 155 -2.88 4.97 -14.06
CA LEU A 155 -3.35 6.34 -14.18
C LEU A 155 -2.68 7.31 -13.19
N ASN A 156 -1.77 6.83 -12.37
CA ASN A 156 -1.05 7.69 -11.45
C ASN A 156 -0.11 8.65 -12.21
N PRO A 157 0.11 9.87 -11.69
CA PRO A 157 1.06 10.81 -12.28
C PRO A 157 2.46 10.20 -12.40
N HIS A 158 3.20 10.60 -13.45
CA HIS A 158 4.59 10.17 -13.68
C HIS A 158 4.82 8.65 -13.78
N PHE A 159 3.77 7.89 -14.11
CA PHE A 159 3.87 6.45 -14.28
C PHE A 159 4.76 6.09 -15.49
N SER A 160 5.65 5.12 -15.31
CA SER A 160 6.57 4.65 -16.36
C SER A 160 6.95 3.19 -16.15
N CYS A 161 7.82 2.63 -17.00
CA CYS A 161 8.18 1.20 -16.93
C CYS A 161 8.82 0.78 -15.62
N LEU A 162 9.69 1.60 -15.01
CA LEU A 162 10.34 1.26 -13.74
C LEU A 162 9.38 1.30 -12.56
N PRO A 163 8.57 2.35 -12.36
CA PRO A 163 7.44 2.32 -11.43
C PRO A 163 6.50 1.13 -11.62
N PHE A 164 6.13 0.79 -12.88
CA PHE A 164 5.30 -0.40 -13.13
C PHE A 164 5.93 -1.68 -12.57
N ALA A 165 7.20 -1.91 -12.89
CA ALA A 165 7.94 -3.08 -12.40
C ALA A 165 8.04 -3.09 -10.86
N ASN A 166 8.29 -1.92 -10.26
CA ASN A 166 8.41 -1.80 -8.81
C ASN A 166 7.05 -1.98 -8.09
N LEU A 167 5.97 -1.45 -8.64
CA LEU A 167 4.62 -1.72 -8.10
C LEU A 167 4.24 -3.19 -8.24
N PHE A 168 4.63 -3.86 -9.33
CA PHE A 168 4.48 -5.31 -9.42
C PHE A 168 5.26 -6.03 -8.32
N LEU A 169 6.53 -5.67 -8.09
CA LEU A 169 7.35 -6.23 -7.00
C LEU A 169 6.78 -5.91 -5.61
N ALA A 170 6.26 -4.70 -5.39
CA ALA A 170 5.54 -4.37 -4.17
C ALA A 170 4.31 -5.26 -3.99
N GLY A 171 3.57 -5.51 -5.07
CA GLY A 171 2.48 -6.47 -5.11
C GLY A 171 2.90 -7.86 -4.65
N VAL A 172 4.03 -8.35 -5.15
CA VAL A 172 4.62 -9.66 -4.76
C VAL A 172 5.06 -9.63 -3.29
N MET A 173 5.76 -8.59 -2.85
CA MET A 173 6.24 -8.46 -1.48
C MET A 173 5.10 -8.44 -0.46
N LEU A 174 4.06 -7.63 -0.69
CA LEU A 174 2.89 -7.54 0.17
C LEU A 174 2.07 -8.84 0.19
N GLY A 175 1.91 -9.49 -0.97
CA GLY A 175 1.19 -10.76 -1.08
C GLY A 175 1.95 -11.98 -0.56
N ALA A 176 3.29 -11.91 -0.46
CA ALA A 176 4.15 -13.04 -0.13
C ALA A 176 3.81 -13.68 1.22
N SER A 177 3.53 -12.89 2.26
CA SER A 177 3.11 -13.40 3.57
C SER A 177 1.70 -13.97 3.54
N TYR A 178 0.77 -13.30 2.84
CA TYR A 178 -0.63 -13.71 2.77
C TYR A 178 -0.83 -15.10 2.14
N VAL A 179 -0.02 -15.44 1.15
CA VAL A 179 -0.06 -16.78 0.48
C VAL A 179 0.12 -17.93 1.47
N TYR A 180 0.85 -17.71 2.57
CA TYR A 180 1.11 -18.72 3.60
C TYR A 180 0.20 -18.57 4.82
N THR A 181 -0.11 -17.33 5.22
CA THR A 181 -0.79 -17.04 6.49
C THR A 181 -2.29 -16.87 6.35
N ARG A 182 -2.77 -16.52 5.14
CA ARG A 182 -4.16 -16.07 4.90
C ARG A 182 -4.57 -14.93 5.86
N ASN A 183 -3.62 -14.09 6.26
CA ASN A 183 -3.82 -13.00 7.21
C ASN A 183 -3.31 -11.67 6.66
N LEU A 184 -4.06 -10.58 6.90
CA LEU A 184 -3.82 -9.26 6.31
C LEU A 184 -2.96 -8.34 7.20
N TRP A 185 -2.71 -8.67 8.46
CA TRP A 185 -2.09 -7.72 9.37
C TRP A 185 -0.63 -7.38 9.02
N PHE A 186 0.13 -8.34 8.50
CA PHE A 186 1.48 -8.07 8.02
C PHE A 186 1.47 -7.17 6.76
N PRO A 187 0.76 -7.51 5.67
CA PRO A 187 0.74 -6.65 4.50
C PRO A 187 0.11 -5.27 4.77
N ILE A 188 -0.96 -5.18 5.58
CA ILE A 188 -1.55 -3.88 5.96
C ILE A 188 -0.53 -3.01 6.69
N SER A 189 0.15 -3.53 7.70
CA SER A 189 1.11 -2.74 8.47
C SER A 189 2.36 -2.36 7.67
N LEU A 190 2.83 -3.25 6.80
CA LEU A 190 3.92 -2.97 5.87
C LEU A 190 3.55 -1.87 4.88
N HIS A 191 2.40 -1.98 4.21
CA HIS A 191 1.90 -1.02 3.23
C HIS A 191 1.61 0.35 3.87
N TRP A 192 0.94 0.36 5.03
CA TRP A 192 0.66 1.56 5.79
C TRP A 192 1.90 2.36 6.10
N PHE A 193 2.90 1.73 6.74
CA PHE A 193 4.16 2.39 7.10
C PHE A 193 5.03 2.69 5.88
N TRP A 194 4.91 1.89 4.80
CA TRP A 194 5.53 2.18 3.52
C TRP A 194 5.12 3.56 3.01
N ASN A 195 3.83 3.78 2.81
CA ASN A 195 3.32 5.04 2.26
C ASN A 195 3.54 6.21 3.21
N TRP A 196 3.30 6.00 4.50
CA TRP A 196 3.44 7.07 5.49
C TRP A 196 4.90 7.51 5.68
N LEU A 197 5.86 6.59 5.71
CA LEU A 197 7.27 6.94 5.76
C LEU A 197 7.73 7.62 4.47
N GLN A 198 7.32 7.10 3.31
CA GLN A 198 7.74 7.63 2.01
C GLN A 198 7.37 9.10 1.84
N GLY A 199 6.09 9.43 1.94
CA GLY A 199 5.59 10.78 1.67
C GLY A 199 5.67 11.70 2.89
N PRO A 200 4.76 11.53 3.87
CA PRO A 200 4.65 12.44 5.01
C PRO A 200 5.92 12.61 5.84
N VAL A 201 6.71 11.56 6.02
CA VAL A 201 7.92 11.63 6.84
C VAL A 201 9.14 12.04 6.01
N LEU A 202 9.41 11.34 4.91
CA LEU A 202 10.66 11.49 4.15
C LEU A 202 10.57 12.47 2.98
N GLY A 203 9.36 12.96 2.63
CA GLY A 203 9.18 13.99 1.61
C GLY A 203 9.24 13.52 0.15
N TYR A 204 9.22 12.22 -0.12
CA TYR A 204 9.03 11.69 -1.47
C TYR A 204 7.57 11.82 -1.93
N GLY A 205 7.33 11.73 -3.24
CA GLY A 205 5.98 11.40 -3.73
C GLY A 205 5.60 9.97 -3.33
N VAL A 206 4.31 9.69 -3.19
CA VAL A 206 3.77 8.32 -2.97
C VAL A 206 3.08 7.90 -4.26
N SER A 207 3.66 6.94 -4.96
CA SER A 207 3.15 6.47 -6.26
C SER A 207 2.81 7.60 -7.23
N GLY A 208 3.66 8.63 -7.31
CA GLY A 208 3.49 9.81 -8.16
C GLY A 208 2.65 10.94 -7.55
N ILE A 209 2.04 10.73 -6.39
CA ILE A 209 1.22 11.75 -5.70
C ILE A 209 2.08 12.49 -4.68
N LYS A 210 2.16 13.81 -4.82
CA LYS A 210 2.89 14.67 -3.88
C LYS A 210 2.07 14.86 -2.60
N ILE A 211 2.74 14.78 -1.46
CA ILE A 211 2.15 15.03 -0.16
C ILE A 211 2.49 16.47 0.27
N ASP A 212 1.49 17.22 0.67
CA ASP A 212 1.67 18.56 1.21
C ASP A 212 2.21 18.49 2.64
N GLU A 213 3.04 19.47 3.00
CA GLU A 213 3.64 19.60 4.33
C GLU A 213 4.26 18.32 4.89
N PRO A 214 5.30 17.73 4.21
CA PRO A 214 6.03 16.60 4.76
C PRO A 214 6.95 17.05 5.91
N ALA A 215 7.40 16.09 6.74
CA ALA A 215 8.35 16.37 7.81
C ALA A 215 9.73 16.76 7.25
N LEU A 216 10.20 16.10 6.21
CA LEU A 216 11.43 16.46 5.50
C LEU A 216 11.10 17.10 4.16
N THR A 217 11.69 18.26 3.89
CA THR A 217 11.76 18.81 2.54
C THR A 217 13.06 18.31 1.90
N ILE A 218 12.93 17.62 0.77
CA ILE A 218 14.06 17.04 0.07
C ILE A 218 14.19 17.63 -1.33
N ARG A 219 15.44 17.83 -1.77
CA ARG A 219 15.78 18.17 -3.14
C ARG A 219 16.39 16.97 -3.85
N PHE A 220 15.90 16.69 -5.04
CA PHE A 220 16.41 15.63 -5.89
C PHE A 220 17.58 16.17 -6.72
N SER A 221 18.72 15.47 -6.68
CA SER A 221 19.97 15.89 -7.32
C SER A 221 20.55 14.87 -8.29
N GLY A 222 20.03 13.63 -8.29
CA GLY A 222 20.47 12.55 -9.17
C GLY A 222 19.50 12.27 -10.31
N PRO A 223 19.87 11.36 -11.24
CA PRO A 223 18.95 10.84 -12.25
C PRO A 223 17.69 10.29 -11.62
N GLU A 224 16.55 10.44 -12.29
CA GLU A 224 15.23 10.04 -11.77
C GLU A 224 15.17 8.59 -11.30
N MET A 225 15.76 7.67 -12.07
CA MET A 225 15.83 6.24 -11.72
C MET A 225 16.65 5.93 -10.46
N LEU A 226 17.41 6.87 -9.94
CA LEU A 226 18.18 6.75 -8.70
C LEU A 226 17.58 7.58 -7.57
N SER A 227 17.12 8.80 -7.88
CA SER A 227 16.55 9.74 -6.90
C SER A 227 15.07 9.54 -6.64
N GLY A 228 14.32 9.03 -7.62
CA GLY A 228 12.88 8.83 -7.54
C GLY A 228 12.04 10.09 -7.66
N SER A 229 12.60 11.18 -8.20
CA SER A 229 12.06 12.55 -8.13
C SER A 229 10.55 12.69 -8.37
N SER A 230 10.06 12.20 -9.51
CA SER A 230 8.68 12.44 -9.92
C SER A 230 7.69 11.42 -9.35
N PHE A 231 8.07 10.14 -9.29
CA PHE A 231 7.19 9.07 -8.83
C PHE A 231 7.35 8.78 -7.33
N GLY A 232 8.49 9.13 -6.79
CA GLY A 232 8.91 8.80 -5.43
C GLY A 232 9.93 7.66 -5.39
N PHE A 233 10.28 7.21 -4.17
CA PHE A 233 11.26 6.15 -3.96
C PHE A 233 10.92 4.85 -4.72
N GLU A 234 9.63 4.58 -4.90
CA GLU A 234 9.10 3.45 -5.70
C GLU A 234 9.53 3.51 -7.18
N GLY A 235 9.93 4.67 -7.68
CA GLY A 235 10.46 4.85 -9.04
C GLY A 235 11.96 4.57 -9.18
N THR A 236 12.63 3.98 -8.16
CA THR A 236 14.09 3.84 -8.16
C THR A 236 14.56 2.39 -8.34
N LEU A 237 15.76 2.23 -8.94
CA LEU A 237 16.45 0.94 -9.02
C LEU A 237 16.85 0.43 -7.63
N LEU A 238 17.16 1.34 -6.70
CA LEU A 238 17.47 0.96 -5.32
C LEU A 238 16.26 0.29 -4.65
N CYS A 239 15.06 0.85 -4.86
CA CYS A 239 13.82 0.24 -4.38
C CYS A 239 13.60 -1.17 -4.97
N THR A 240 13.86 -1.36 -6.29
CA THR A 240 13.82 -2.68 -6.94
C THR A 240 14.67 -3.70 -6.20
N ILE A 241 15.95 -3.37 -5.96
CA ILE A 241 16.90 -4.27 -5.30
C ILE A 241 16.44 -4.59 -3.88
N LEU A 242 16.06 -3.58 -3.10
CA LEU A 242 15.62 -3.76 -1.72
C LEU A 242 14.35 -4.62 -1.64
N MET A 243 13.36 -4.40 -2.52
CA MET A 243 12.15 -5.20 -2.56
C MET A 243 12.42 -6.66 -2.91
N ILE A 244 13.33 -6.96 -3.85
CA ILE A 244 13.70 -8.33 -4.20
C ILE A 244 14.32 -9.03 -2.98
N ILE A 245 15.25 -8.39 -2.30
CA ILE A 245 15.91 -8.94 -1.10
C ILE A 245 14.88 -9.21 -0.01
N VAL A 246 14.05 -8.21 0.32
CA VAL A 246 13.05 -8.30 1.38
C VAL A 246 12.01 -9.38 1.06
N THR A 247 11.55 -9.45 -0.19
CA THR A 247 10.60 -10.49 -0.62
C THR A 247 11.19 -11.89 -0.43
N GLY A 248 12.46 -12.08 -0.79
CA GLY A 248 13.17 -13.34 -0.57
C GLY A 248 13.23 -13.74 0.90
N VAL A 249 13.50 -12.78 1.79
CA VAL A 249 13.50 -12.99 3.25
C VAL A 249 12.09 -13.35 3.76
N ILE A 250 11.05 -12.63 3.34
CA ILE A 250 9.66 -12.92 3.73
C ILE A 250 9.26 -14.34 3.32
N ILE A 251 9.48 -14.71 2.05
CA ILE A 251 9.15 -16.05 1.54
C ILE A 251 9.93 -17.13 2.29
N GLY A 252 11.23 -16.94 2.49
CA GLY A 252 12.10 -17.87 3.22
C GLY A 252 11.58 -18.10 4.64
N ARG A 253 11.25 -17.02 5.36
CA ARG A 253 10.71 -17.09 6.72
C ARG A 253 9.34 -17.77 6.77
N CYS A 254 8.43 -17.41 5.86
CA CYS A 254 7.11 -18.03 5.81
C CYS A 254 7.20 -19.53 5.49
N ARG A 255 8.08 -19.95 4.58
CA ARG A 255 8.31 -21.39 4.28
C ARG A 255 8.81 -22.17 5.48
N GLN A 256 9.63 -21.58 6.34
CA GLN A 256 10.12 -22.22 7.55
C GLN A 256 9.04 -22.42 8.61
N ILE A 257 8.12 -21.44 8.74
CA ILE A 257 7.11 -21.43 9.81
C ILE A 257 5.85 -22.21 9.41
N TYR A 258 5.46 -22.18 8.13
CA TYR A 258 4.19 -22.72 7.62
C TYR A 258 4.37 -23.88 6.61
N ARG A 259 5.41 -24.66 6.83
CA ARG A 259 5.66 -25.94 6.12
C ARG A 259 4.63 -26.98 6.47
#